data_9feb9d0c27294bea51e76004f26563c7
#
_entry.id   9feb9d0c27294bea51e76004f26563c7
#
_cell.length_a   1.000
_cell.length_b   1.000
_cell.length_c   1.000
_cell.angle_alpha   90.00
_cell.angle_beta   90.00
_cell.angle_gamma   90.00
#
_symmetry.space_group_name_H-M   'P 1'
#
loop_
_entity.id
_entity.type
_entity.pdbx_description
1 polymer ?
#
loop_
_entity_poly.entity_id
_entity_poly.type
_entity_poly.pdbx_seq_one_letter_code
_entity_poly.pdbx_strand_id
1 'polypeptide(L)'
;EEINSRGVKDMRKIYSIDELELANSQQQNRLLSLALIILPFFIAIAIGCVVYLRKQRRKLIQSQLKLQQAQEEVEKSTRNKSLFISNMSHEIRTPLNALSGFSEVLTTPGIDEDTRKQCYEIIQLNSRLLINLLNDVVDISCLDVKNMKFDLKVCDAVPLCEGIIQTVEGIKQTQAALSFETTLPSLEIETDIFRLPQVLINILVNATKFTKEGSIILRLEQNEEGMAQFSVTDTGCGIPLEKQPTIFNRFERVDEKSQGTGIGLSICQFIIDQLGGNIWIDPEYTNGSRFIFTHPLKQAGKA
;
A
#
# COMPACT_ATOMS: atom_id res chain seq x y z
N GLU A 1 42.17 106.65 11.65
CA GLU A 1 40.89 106.03 12.06
C GLU A 1 40.34 105.12 10.98
N GLU A 2 40.50 105.39 9.69
CA GLU A 2 39.95 104.59 8.58
C GLU A 2 40.56 103.14 8.41
N ILE A 3 41.87 103.00 8.75
CA ILE A 3 42.59 101.74 8.64
C ILE A 3 42.12 100.75 9.70
N ASN A 4 41.77 101.22 10.90
CA ASN A 4 41.27 100.39 12.00
C ASN A 4 39.80 99.88 11.75
N SER A 5 39.00 100.70 11.03
CA SER A 5 37.62 100.36 10.68
C SER A 5 37.56 99.26 9.59
N ARG A 6 38.54 99.24 8.65
CA ARG A 6 38.62 98.16 7.65
C ARG A 6 39.06 96.84 8.25
N GLY A 7 40.03 96.85 9.13
CA GLY A 7 40.48 95.63 9.80
C GLY A 7 39.40 95.00 10.69
N VAL A 8 38.58 95.79 11.35
CA VAL A 8 37.42 95.26 12.13
C VAL A 8 36.30 94.70 11.25
N LYS A 9 36.05 95.27 10.08
CA LYS A 9 35.12 94.74 9.10
C LYS A 9 35.53 93.42 8.48
N ASP A 10 36.84 93.33 8.14
CA ASP A 10 37.36 92.08 7.59
C ASP A 10 37.42 90.95 8.66
N MET A 11 37.77 91.28 9.89
CA MET A 11 37.67 90.30 10.98
C MET A 11 36.21 89.82 11.24
N ARG A 12 35.25 90.73 11.19
CA ARG A 12 33.83 90.30 11.31
C ARG A 12 33.39 89.43 10.14
N LYS A 13 33.87 89.69 8.95
CA LYS A 13 33.59 88.81 7.79
C LYS A 13 34.19 87.42 7.96
N ILE A 14 35.41 87.31 8.41
CA ILE A 14 36.09 86.04 8.69
C ILE A 14 35.33 85.28 9.76
N TYR A 15 35.00 85.95 10.89
CA TYR A 15 34.17 85.29 11.95
C TYR A 15 32.83 84.78 11.46
N SER A 16 32.17 85.57 10.59
CA SER A 16 30.85 85.13 10.04
C SER A 16 30.98 83.98 9.06
N ILE A 17 32.11 83.85 8.35
CA ILE A 17 32.40 82.71 7.47
C ILE A 17 32.66 81.46 8.31
N ASP A 18 33.55 81.62 9.38
CA ASP A 18 33.82 80.48 10.28
C ASP A 18 32.57 79.99 11.01
N GLU A 19 31.67 80.86 11.44
CA GLU A 19 30.34 80.47 12.04
C GLU A 19 29.46 79.74 11.05
N LEU A 20 29.45 80.16 9.74
CA LEU A 20 28.68 79.48 8.72
C LEU A 20 29.30 78.12 8.36
N GLU A 21 30.59 77.96 8.28
CA GLU A 21 31.28 76.71 8.08
C GLU A 21 31.04 75.73 9.25
N LEU A 22 31.12 76.24 10.50
CA LEU A 22 30.84 75.44 11.68
C LEU A 22 29.36 74.96 11.73
N ALA A 23 28.42 75.88 11.42
CA ALA A 23 27.00 75.52 11.32
C ALA A 23 26.73 74.46 10.22
N ASN A 24 27.38 74.63 9.07
CA ASN A 24 27.25 73.64 7.96
C ASN A 24 27.87 72.30 8.31
N SER A 25 29.02 72.28 8.96
CA SER A 25 29.68 71.07 9.45
C SER A 25 28.81 70.37 10.53
N GLN A 26 28.19 71.11 11.45
CA GLN A 26 27.28 70.57 12.45
C GLN A 26 26.01 69.97 11.79
N GLN A 27 25.49 70.65 10.76
CA GLN A 27 24.32 70.16 10.02
C GLN A 27 24.66 68.89 9.23
N GLN A 28 25.81 68.81 8.57
CA GLN A 28 26.29 67.61 7.91
C GLN A 28 26.49 66.44 8.89
N ASN A 29 27.06 66.68 10.06
CA ASN A 29 27.24 65.66 11.09
C ASN A 29 25.91 65.14 11.64
N ARG A 30 24.90 66.00 11.78
CA ARG A 30 23.52 65.59 12.17
C ARG A 30 22.85 64.73 11.06
N LEU A 31 23.02 65.13 9.80
CA LEU A 31 22.47 64.33 8.69
C LEU A 31 23.14 62.96 8.59
N LEU A 32 24.50 62.90 8.75
CA LEU A 32 25.24 61.66 8.78
C LEU A 32 24.84 60.77 9.95
N SER A 33 24.66 61.33 11.16
CA SER A 33 24.22 60.55 12.32
C SER A 33 22.80 60.01 12.15
N LEU A 34 21.87 60.74 11.57
CA LEU A 34 20.54 60.29 11.22
C LEU A 34 20.57 59.16 10.15
N ALA A 35 21.41 59.32 9.13
CA ALA A 35 21.58 58.30 8.10
C ALA A 35 22.16 56.99 8.67
N LEU A 36 23.12 57.07 9.60
CA LEU A 36 23.68 55.91 10.31
C LEU A 36 22.67 55.12 11.15
N ILE A 37 21.59 55.77 11.62
CA ILE A 37 20.54 55.13 12.39
C ILE A 37 19.42 54.60 11.45
N ILE A 38 19.04 55.37 10.46
CA ILE A 38 17.90 55.05 9.58
C ILE A 38 18.25 53.91 8.60
N LEU A 39 19.46 53.92 8.03
CA LEU A 39 19.89 52.93 7.04
C LEU A 39 19.90 51.48 7.60
N PRO A 40 20.51 51.19 8.80
CA PRO A 40 20.45 49.86 9.40
C PRO A 40 19.03 49.38 9.69
N PHE A 41 18.14 50.30 10.08
CA PHE A 41 16.74 49.97 10.34
C PHE A 41 16.01 49.49 9.05
N PHE A 42 16.22 50.19 7.94
CA PHE A 42 15.65 49.73 6.66
C PHE A 42 16.27 48.42 6.17
N ILE A 43 17.56 48.22 6.38
CA ILE A 43 18.25 46.97 6.06
C ILE A 43 17.68 45.83 6.90
N ALA A 44 17.45 46.01 8.19
CA ALA A 44 16.85 45.01 9.07
C ALA A 44 15.43 44.62 8.63
N ILE A 45 14.59 45.59 8.25
CA ILE A 45 13.26 45.35 7.70
C ILE A 45 13.34 44.57 6.39
N ALA A 46 14.26 44.96 5.48
CA ALA A 46 14.43 44.27 4.20
C ALA A 46 14.86 42.79 4.41
N ILE A 47 15.81 42.55 5.31
CA ILE A 47 16.23 41.18 5.70
C ILE A 47 15.06 40.40 6.29
N GLY A 48 14.29 40.98 7.22
CA GLY A 48 13.10 40.36 7.81
C GLY A 48 12.07 40.00 6.75
N CYS A 49 11.82 40.89 5.80
CA CYS A 49 10.91 40.64 4.67
C CYS A 49 11.40 39.49 3.77
N VAL A 50 12.69 39.47 3.43
CA VAL A 50 13.29 38.38 2.63
C VAL A 50 13.19 37.02 3.36
N VAL A 51 13.49 37.00 4.66
CA VAL A 51 13.38 35.77 5.47
C VAL A 51 11.92 35.30 5.53
N TYR A 52 10.98 36.21 5.73
CA TYR A 52 9.55 35.89 5.74
C TYR A 52 9.07 35.33 4.41
N LEU A 53 9.42 35.98 3.29
CA LEU A 53 9.06 35.52 1.97
C LEU A 53 9.67 34.14 1.63
N ARG A 54 10.94 33.92 2.01
CA ARG A 54 11.59 32.61 1.86
C ARG A 54 10.89 31.52 2.67
N LYS A 55 10.44 31.82 3.88
CA LYS A 55 9.68 30.89 4.73
C LYS A 55 8.33 30.54 4.10
N GLN A 56 7.62 31.53 3.57
CA GLN A 56 6.33 31.33 2.87
C GLN A 56 6.51 30.49 1.59
N ARG A 57 7.54 30.82 0.80
CA ARG A 57 7.86 30.06 -0.41
C ARG A 57 8.16 28.58 -0.11
N ARG A 58 8.93 28.31 0.95
CA ARG A 58 9.21 26.92 1.37
C ARG A 58 7.95 26.16 1.75
N LYS A 59 7.03 26.79 2.51
CA LYS A 59 5.73 26.18 2.86
C LYS A 59 4.89 25.89 1.61
N LEU A 60 4.86 26.81 0.66
CA LEU A 60 4.11 26.65 -0.58
C LEU A 60 4.66 25.48 -1.41
N ILE A 61 5.98 25.39 -1.58
CA ILE A 61 6.63 24.29 -2.29
C ILE A 61 6.32 22.94 -1.61
N GLN A 62 6.41 22.87 -0.29
CA GLN A 62 6.07 21.64 0.45
C GLN A 62 4.61 21.24 0.27
N SER A 63 3.70 22.23 0.27
CA SER A 63 2.27 21.97 0.04
C SER A 63 2.01 21.49 -1.38
N GLN A 64 2.66 22.08 -2.39
CA GLN A 64 2.57 21.64 -3.78
C GLN A 64 3.10 20.22 -3.98
N LEU A 65 4.24 19.89 -3.36
CA LEU A 65 4.81 18.53 -3.42
C LEU A 65 3.85 17.48 -2.83
N LYS A 66 3.25 17.79 -1.67
CA LYS A 66 2.26 16.91 -1.05
C LYS A 66 1.01 16.73 -1.92
N LEU A 67 0.55 17.81 -2.54
CA LEU A 67 -0.61 17.76 -3.43
C LEU A 67 -0.31 16.92 -4.68
N GLN A 68 0.88 17.09 -5.27
CA GLN A 68 1.30 16.30 -6.42
C GLN A 68 1.40 14.82 -6.07
N GLN A 69 2.03 14.47 -4.94
CA GLN A 69 2.10 13.08 -4.47
C GLN A 69 0.71 12.47 -4.27
N ALA A 70 -0.22 13.22 -3.64
CA ALA A 70 -1.59 12.77 -3.46
C ALA A 70 -2.34 12.60 -4.80
N GLN A 71 -2.10 13.48 -5.79
CA GLN A 71 -2.67 13.34 -7.12
C GLN A 71 -2.15 12.09 -7.85
N GLU A 72 -0.84 11.85 -7.82
CA GLU A 72 -0.22 10.66 -8.42
C GLU A 72 -0.77 9.37 -7.80
N GLU A 73 -0.98 9.36 -6.48
CA GLU A 73 -1.57 8.21 -5.76
C GLU A 73 -3.03 7.98 -6.17
N VAL A 74 -3.84 9.03 -6.29
CA VAL A 74 -5.23 8.96 -6.76
C VAL A 74 -5.30 8.50 -8.22
N GLU A 75 -4.44 9.02 -9.08
CA GLU A 75 -4.38 8.60 -10.49
C GLU A 75 -3.99 7.12 -10.62
N LYS A 76 -2.96 6.68 -9.87
CA LYS A 76 -2.55 5.28 -9.80
C LYS A 76 -3.71 4.39 -9.33
N SER A 77 -4.39 4.79 -8.26
CA SER A 77 -5.55 4.06 -7.72
C SER A 77 -6.69 3.96 -8.74
N THR A 78 -7.01 5.07 -9.41
CA THR A 78 -8.07 5.12 -10.44
C THR A 78 -7.71 4.24 -11.64
N ARG A 79 -6.46 4.29 -12.11
CA ARG A 79 -5.97 3.44 -13.20
C ARG A 79 -6.05 1.96 -12.82
N ASN A 80 -5.60 1.59 -11.63
CA ASN A 80 -5.66 0.22 -11.14
C ASN A 80 -7.12 -0.28 -11.04
N LYS A 81 -8.03 0.57 -10.55
CA LYS A 81 -9.46 0.25 -10.50
C LYS A 81 -10.06 0.05 -11.91
N SER A 82 -9.67 0.84 -12.88
CA SER A 82 -10.13 0.70 -14.27
C SER A 82 -9.59 -0.59 -14.92
N LEU A 83 -8.32 -0.90 -14.71
CA LEU A 83 -7.69 -2.14 -15.14
C LEU A 83 -8.36 -3.36 -14.49
N PHE A 84 -8.69 -3.27 -13.20
CA PHE A 84 -9.43 -4.31 -12.49
C PHE A 84 -10.78 -4.59 -13.14
N ILE A 85 -11.61 -3.56 -13.38
CA ILE A 85 -12.93 -3.73 -14.03
C ILE A 85 -12.78 -4.36 -15.42
N SER A 86 -11.78 -3.95 -16.19
CA SER A 86 -11.50 -4.52 -17.50
C SER A 86 -11.10 -5.99 -17.41
N ASN A 87 -10.21 -6.34 -16.49
CA ASN A 87 -9.74 -7.72 -16.28
C ASN A 87 -10.88 -8.61 -15.77
N MET A 88 -11.68 -8.12 -14.79
CA MET A 88 -12.84 -8.83 -14.28
C MET A 88 -13.86 -9.14 -15.37
N SER A 89 -14.10 -8.16 -16.26
CA SER A 89 -15.00 -8.37 -17.40
C SER A 89 -14.50 -9.51 -18.32
N HIS A 90 -13.18 -9.59 -18.51
CA HIS A 90 -12.57 -10.66 -19.31
C HIS A 90 -12.61 -12.00 -18.57
N GLU A 91 -12.27 -12.02 -17.28
CA GLU A 91 -12.26 -13.24 -16.45
C GLU A 91 -13.67 -13.80 -16.21
N ILE A 92 -14.71 -12.97 -16.19
CA ILE A 92 -16.11 -13.40 -16.15
C ILE A 92 -16.57 -13.93 -17.50
N ARG A 93 -16.16 -13.29 -18.61
CA ARG A 93 -16.60 -13.70 -19.96
C ARG A 93 -16.11 -15.08 -20.35
N THR A 94 -14.89 -15.46 -19.97
CA THR A 94 -14.30 -16.76 -20.33
C THR A 94 -15.11 -17.95 -19.80
N PRO A 95 -15.38 -18.06 -18.47
CA PRO A 95 -16.20 -19.15 -17.94
C PRO A 95 -17.67 -19.07 -18.43
N LEU A 96 -18.21 -17.86 -18.60
CA LEU A 96 -19.58 -17.68 -19.10
C LEU A 96 -19.72 -18.22 -20.54
N ASN A 97 -18.77 -17.95 -21.41
CA ASN A 97 -18.74 -18.50 -22.78
C ASN A 97 -18.58 -20.02 -22.77
N ALA A 98 -17.75 -20.57 -21.88
CA ALA A 98 -17.61 -22.01 -21.72
C ALA A 98 -18.94 -22.64 -21.24
N LEU A 99 -19.59 -22.06 -20.21
CA LEU A 99 -20.91 -22.50 -19.76
C LEU A 99 -21.93 -22.53 -20.90
N SER A 100 -22.02 -21.44 -21.67
CA SER A 100 -22.93 -21.33 -22.80
C SER A 100 -22.65 -22.38 -23.88
N GLY A 101 -21.37 -22.49 -24.32
CA GLY A 101 -20.99 -23.41 -25.40
C GLY A 101 -21.17 -24.88 -25.01
N PHE A 102 -20.74 -25.30 -23.82
CA PHE A 102 -20.90 -26.69 -23.39
C PHE A 102 -22.37 -27.03 -23.04
N SER A 103 -23.17 -26.07 -22.61
CA SER A 103 -24.62 -26.27 -22.46
C SER A 103 -25.30 -26.49 -23.82
N GLU A 104 -24.89 -25.82 -24.88
CA GLU A 104 -25.39 -26.04 -26.24
C GLU A 104 -24.99 -27.42 -26.76
N VAL A 105 -23.75 -27.87 -26.52
CA VAL A 105 -23.30 -29.24 -26.89
C VAL A 105 -24.17 -30.27 -26.17
N LEU A 106 -24.54 -30.11 -24.89
CA LEU A 106 -25.40 -31.05 -24.17
C LEU A 106 -26.80 -31.20 -24.77
N THR A 107 -27.28 -30.19 -25.51
CA THR A 107 -28.60 -30.26 -26.18
C THR A 107 -28.55 -30.93 -27.57
N THR A 108 -27.33 -31.27 -28.07
CA THR A 108 -27.16 -31.91 -29.39
C THR A 108 -27.69 -33.32 -29.36
N PRO A 109 -28.61 -33.70 -30.29
CA PRO A 109 -29.12 -35.08 -30.40
C PRO A 109 -28.00 -36.07 -30.72
N GLY A 110 -27.98 -37.24 -30.04
CA GLY A 110 -27.01 -38.30 -30.32
C GLY A 110 -25.65 -38.16 -29.67
N ILE A 111 -25.46 -37.21 -28.75
CA ILE A 111 -24.22 -37.08 -27.98
C ILE A 111 -23.97 -38.35 -27.15
N ASP A 112 -22.75 -38.88 -27.20
CA ASP A 112 -22.33 -40.02 -26.39
C ASP A 112 -22.21 -39.67 -24.90
N GLU A 113 -22.26 -40.69 -24.03
CA GLU A 113 -22.26 -40.50 -22.59
C GLU A 113 -20.93 -39.95 -22.04
N ASP A 114 -19.80 -40.30 -22.67
CA ASP A 114 -18.49 -39.79 -22.24
C ASP A 114 -18.38 -38.31 -22.54
N THR A 115 -18.80 -37.87 -23.72
CA THR A 115 -18.85 -36.44 -24.08
C THR A 115 -19.81 -35.69 -23.20
N ARG A 116 -20.97 -36.26 -22.85
CA ARG A 116 -21.95 -35.70 -21.93
C ARG A 116 -21.33 -35.45 -20.55
N LYS A 117 -20.62 -36.44 -20.02
CA LYS A 117 -19.93 -36.36 -18.72
C LYS A 117 -18.86 -35.30 -18.74
N GLN A 118 -18.03 -35.24 -19.79
CA GLN A 118 -17.00 -34.19 -19.91
C GLN A 118 -17.61 -32.78 -19.96
N CYS A 119 -18.68 -32.58 -20.73
CA CYS A 119 -19.38 -31.30 -20.77
C CYS A 119 -19.91 -30.90 -19.38
N TYR A 120 -20.48 -31.86 -18.66
CA TYR A 120 -20.97 -31.62 -17.30
C TYR A 120 -19.85 -31.21 -16.35
N GLU A 121 -18.70 -31.88 -16.37
CA GLU A 121 -17.54 -31.56 -15.56
C GLU A 121 -16.99 -30.15 -15.87
N ILE A 122 -16.92 -29.79 -17.16
CA ILE A 122 -16.49 -28.46 -17.60
C ILE A 122 -17.49 -27.38 -17.14
N ILE A 123 -18.79 -27.62 -17.23
CA ILE A 123 -19.83 -26.72 -16.76
C ILE A 123 -19.70 -26.51 -15.23
N GLN A 124 -19.54 -27.59 -14.47
CA GLN A 124 -19.38 -27.55 -13.03
C GLN A 124 -18.12 -26.72 -12.62
N LEU A 125 -17.00 -26.97 -13.31
CA LEU A 125 -15.76 -26.24 -13.07
C LEU A 125 -15.93 -24.73 -13.31
N ASN A 126 -16.49 -24.36 -14.48
CA ASN A 126 -16.66 -22.95 -14.84
C ASN A 126 -17.70 -22.24 -13.96
N SER A 127 -18.73 -22.95 -13.49
CA SER A 127 -19.70 -22.42 -12.51
C SER A 127 -19.02 -22.08 -11.18
N ARG A 128 -18.14 -22.96 -10.68
CA ARG A 128 -17.36 -22.69 -9.43
C ARG A 128 -16.42 -21.52 -9.61
N LEU A 129 -15.72 -21.43 -10.74
CA LEU A 129 -14.84 -20.29 -11.05
C LEU A 129 -15.63 -18.97 -11.03
N LEU A 130 -16.81 -18.93 -11.64
CA LEU A 130 -17.65 -17.75 -11.69
C LEU A 130 -18.15 -17.32 -10.30
N ILE A 131 -18.54 -18.29 -9.46
CA ILE A 131 -18.96 -18.03 -8.07
C ILE A 131 -17.80 -17.44 -7.27
N ASN A 132 -16.59 -17.97 -7.42
CA ASN A 132 -15.39 -17.44 -6.73
C ASN A 132 -15.09 -15.99 -7.16
N LEU A 133 -15.15 -15.70 -8.46
CA LEU A 133 -14.98 -14.34 -8.98
C LEU A 133 -16.04 -13.37 -8.45
N LEU A 134 -17.30 -13.82 -8.34
CA LEU A 134 -18.37 -13.03 -7.75
C LEU A 134 -18.13 -12.74 -6.27
N ASN A 135 -17.70 -13.73 -5.51
CA ASN A 135 -17.36 -13.57 -4.10
C ASN A 135 -16.20 -12.57 -3.91
N ASP A 136 -15.16 -12.62 -4.77
CA ASP A 136 -14.07 -11.66 -4.77
C ASP A 136 -14.58 -10.21 -4.97
N VAL A 137 -15.53 -10.00 -5.90
CA VAL A 137 -16.14 -8.66 -6.14
C VAL A 137 -16.97 -8.20 -4.94
N VAL A 138 -17.74 -9.11 -4.32
CA VAL A 138 -18.51 -8.79 -3.11
C VAL A 138 -17.58 -8.45 -1.94
N ASP A 139 -16.52 -9.24 -1.74
CA ASP A 139 -15.55 -9.00 -0.68
C ASP A 139 -14.87 -7.62 -0.84
N ILE A 140 -14.52 -7.20 -2.07
CA ILE A 140 -14.02 -5.83 -2.33
C ILE A 140 -15.03 -4.76 -1.92
N SER A 141 -16.28 -4.94 -2.31
CA SER A 141 -17.34 -3.99 -1.96
C SER A 141 -17.52 -3.88 -0.44
N CYS A 142 -17.34 -4.98 0.28
CA CYS A 142 -17.37 -5.00 1.74
C CYS A 142 -16.12 -4.34 2.36
N LEU A 143 -14.94 -4.47 1.73
CA LEU A 143 -13.71 -3.79 2.15
C LEU A 143 -13.83 -2.26 2.12
N ASP A 144 -14.49 -1.70 1.09
CA ASP A 144 -14.69 -0.26 0.96
C ASP A 144 -15.57 0.32 2.07
N VAL A 145 -16.48 -0.49 2.64
CA VAL A 145 -17.45 -0.06 3.65
C VAL A 145 -17.04 -0.48 5.07
N LYS A 146 -15.95 -1.22 5.26
CA LYS A 146 -15.53 -1.84 6.55
C LYS A 146 -16.65 -2.67 7.22
N ASN A 147 -17.53 -3.27 6.42
CA ASN A 147 -18.74 -3.94 6.90
C ASN A 147 -18.66 -5.47 6.82
N MET A 148 -17.46 -6.04 6.69
CA MET A 148 -17.31 -7.49 6.73
C MET A 148 -17.58 -7.98 8.16
N LYS A 149 -18.60 -8.85 8.32
CA LYS A 149 -18.92 -9.46 9.62
C LYS A 149 -18.05 -10.71 9.80
N PHE A 150 -17.56 -10.91 11.02
CA PHE A 150 -16.80 -12.08 11.43
C PHE A 150 -17.59 -12.85 12.48
N ASP A 151 -17.74 -14.17 12.29
CA ASP A 151 -18.35 -15.08 13.25
C ASP A 151 -17.25 -15.92 13.91
N LEU A 152 -16.70 -15.40 15.02
CA LEU A 152 -15.56 -16.02 15.69
C LEU A 152 -16.01 -17.26 16.48
N LYS A 153 -15.33 -18.39 16.24
CA LYS A 153 -15.54 -19.66 16.92
C LYS A 153 -14.19 -20.28 17.29
N VAL A 154 -14.20 -21.00 18.39
CA VAL A 154 -13.03 -21.78 18.78
C VAL A 154 -12.94 -23.01 17.89
N CYS A 155 -11.79 -23.20 17.27
CA CYS A 155 -11.51 -24.40 16.48
C CYS A 155 -10.03 -24.80 16.65
N ASP A 156 -9.74 -26.06 16.33
CA ASP A 156 -8.37 -26.56 16.25
C ASP A 156 -7.80 -26.26 14.85
N ALA A 157 -6.67 -25.54 14.82
CA ALA A 157 -6.03 -25.14 13.58
C ALA A 157 -5.35 -26.30 12.84
N VAL A 158 -4.97 -27.39 13.54
CA VAL A 158 -4.30 -28.53 12.91
C VAL A 158 -5.21 -29.25 11.94
N PRO A 159 -6.40 -29.79 12.34
CA PRO A 159 -7.31 -30.44 11.40
C PRO A 159 -7.88 -29.47 10.36
N LEU A 160 -7.98 -28.17 10.67
CA LEU A 160 -8.35 -27.16 9.71
C LEU A 160 -7.34 -27.09 8.55
N CYS A 161 -6.03 -27.03 8.86
CA CYS A 161 -4.97 -27.02 7.85
C CYS A 161 -4.94 -28.32 7.03
N GLU A 162 -5.12 -29.48 7.65
CA GLU A 162 -5.17 -30.76 6.97
C GLU A 162 -6.33 -30.81 5.94
N GLY A 163 -7.51 -30.33 6.32
CA GLY A 163 -8.67 -30.26 5.43
C GLY A 163 -8.47 -29.30 4.26
N ILE A 164 -7.77 -28.18 4.50
CA ILE A 164 -7.43 -27.22 3.44
C ILE A 164 -6.45 -27.82 2.44
N ILE A 165 -5.41 -28.52 2.91
CA ILE A 165 -4.45 -29.23 2.04
C ILE A 165 -5.16 -30.23 1.15
N GLN A 166 -6.07 -31.05 1.70
CA GLN A 166 -6.86 -32.01 0.91
C GLN A 166 -7.72 -31.30 -0.13
N THR A 167 -8.32 -30.16 0.21
CA THR A 167 -9.11 -29.36 -0.72
C THR A 167 -8.26 -28.83 -1.87
N VAL A 168 -7.10 -28.26 -1.57
CA VAL A 168 -6.20 -27.69 -2.60
C VAL A 168 -5.57 -28.79 -3.45
N GLU A 169 -5.21 -29.93 -2.86
CA GLU A 169 -4.73 -31.12 -3.60
C GLU A 169 -5.71 -31.58 -4.67
N GLY A 170 -7.02 -31.55 -4.34
CA GLY A 170 -8.09 -31.95 -5.28
C GLY A 170 -8.32 -30.98 -6.44
N ILE A 171 -7.86 -29.74 -6.36
CA ILE A 171 -8.07 -28.70 -7.39
C ILE A 171 -6.79 -28.21 -8.07
N LYS A 172 -5.61 -28.56 -7.53
CA LYS A 172 -4.32 -28.12 -8.10
C LYS A 172 -4.10 -28.64 -9.52
N GLN A 173 -3.49 -27.81 -10.35
CA GLN A 173 -3.12 -28.15 -11.74
C GLN A 173 -1.60 -28.19 -11.94
N THR A 174 -0.84 -28.33 -10.85
CA THR A 174 0.63 -28.39 -10.85
C THR A 174 1.12 -29.77 -10.45
N GLN A 175 2.35 -30.12 -10.87
CA GLN A 175 3.06 -31.32 -10.43
C GLN A 175 3.81 -31.11 -9.09
N ALA A 176 3.81 -29.89 -8.53
CA ALA A 176 4.44 -29.60 -7.25
C ALA A 176 3.80 -30.44 -6.13
N ALA A 177 4.64 -30.99 -5.27
CA ALA A 177 4.18 -31.71 -4.07
C ALA A 177 3.61 -30.72 -3.06
N LEU A 178 2.41 -30.99 -2.57
CA LEU A 178 1.75 -30.20 -1.54
C LEU A 178 1.77 -30.95 -0.22
N SER A 179 2.23 -30.31 0.85
CA SER A 179 2.32 -30.93 2.19
C SER A 179 1.95 -29.97 3.30
N PHE A 180 1.56 -30.56 4.45
CA PHE A 180 1.35 -29.84 5.70
C PHE A 180 2.37 -30.32 6.73
N GLU A 181 2.99 -29.39 7.44
CA GLU A 181 3.98 -29.67 8.48
C GLU A 181 3.61 -28.94 9.77
N THR A 182 3.63 -29.66 10.88
CA THR A 182 3.51 -29.10 12.22
C THR A 182 4.13 -30.05 13.24
N THR A 183 4.65 -29.51 14.32
CA THR A 183 5.08 -30.28 15.50
C THR A 183 4.02 -30.29 16.59
N LEU A 184 2.92 -29.55 16.40
CA LEU A 184 1.86 -29.38 17.38
C LEU A 184 0.81 -30.47 17.20
N PRO A 185 0.41 -31.19 18.27
CA PRO A 185 -0.68 -32.18 18.18
C PRO A 185 -2.04 -31.51 18.03
N SER A 186 -2.19 -30.27 18.48
CA SER A 186 -3.42 -29.45 18.44
C SER A 186 -3.05 -28.01 18.75
N LEU A 187 -3.79 -27.04 18.17
CA LEU A 187 -3.65 -25.62 18.47
C LEU A 187 -5.01 -24.93 18.41
N GLU A 188 -5.59 -24.64 19.59
CA GLU A 188 -6.86 -23.93 19.67
C GLU A 188 -6.72 -22.44 19.34
N ILE A 189 -7.48 -21.96 18.38
CA ILE A 189 -7.59 -20.55 18.00
C ILE A 189 -9.06 -20.12 18.01
N GLU A 190 -9.32 -18.85 18.26
CA GLU A 190 -10.65 -18.26 18.12
C GLU A 190 -10.69 -17.46 16.81
N THR A 191 -11.33 -18.03 15.78
CA THR A 191 -11.30 -17.50 14.43
C THR A 191 -12.64 -17.67 13.71
N ASP A 192 -12.78 -17.01 12.57
CA ASP A 192 -13.89 -17.27 11.64
C ASP A 192 -13.54 -18.49 10.76
N ILE A 193 -14.34 -19.54 10.90
CA ILE A 193 -14.14 -20.85 10.22
C ILE A 193 -14.31 -20.78 8.70
N PHE A 194 -14.76 -19.66 8.13
CA PHE A 194 -14.86 -19.44 6.69
C PHE A 194 -13.76 -18.48 6.20
N ARG A 195 -13.42 -17.45 6.98
CA ARG A 195 -12.47 -16.42 6.57
C ARG A 195 -11.02 -16.87 6.69
N LEU A 196 -10.63 -17.56 7.75
CA LEU A 196 -9.27 -18.08 7.87
C LEU A 196 -8.95 -19.12 6.77
N PRO A 197 -9.80 -20.11 6.48
CA PRO A 197 -9.62 -20.96 5.30
C PRO A 197 -9.54 -20.21 3.99
N GLN A 198 -10.31 -19.15 3.79
CA GLN A 198 -10.23 -18.29 2.60
C GLN A 198 -8.83 -17.72 2.41
N VAL A 199 -8.18 -17.23 3.48
CA VAL A 199 -6.79 -16.75 3.44
C VAL A 199 -5.83 -17.85 3.02
N LEU A 200 -5.88 -19.01 3.69
CA LEU A 200 -4.99 -20.14 3.41
C LEU A 200 -5.17 -20.67 1.99
N ILE A 201 -6.40 -20.87 1.55
CA ILE A 201 -6.70 -21.32 0.18
C ILE A 201 -6.19 -20.32 -0.84
N ASN A 202 -6.40 -19.03 -0.63
CA ASN A 202 -5.92 -17.98 -1.54
C ASN A 202 -4.39 -18.01 -1.72
N ILE A 203 -3.65 -18.13 -0.61
CA ILE A 203 -2.18 -18.19 -0.65
C ILE A 203 -1.72 -19.50 -1.28
N LEU A 204 -2.30 -20.64 -0.91
CA LEU A 204 -1.97 -21.95 -1.46
C LEU A 204 -2.28 -22.08 -2.95
N VAL A 205 -3.44 -21.58 -3.41
CA VAL A 205 -3.79 -21.55 -4.84
C VAL A 205 -2.82 -20.66 -5.62
N ASN A 206 -2.41 -19.52 -5.05
CA ASN A 206 -1.34 -18.71 -5.67
C ASN A 206 -0.03 -19.50 -5.76
N ALA A 207 0.37 -20.21 -4.71
CA ALA A 207 1.56 -21.06 -4.71
C ALA A 207 1.47 -22.13 -5.80
N THR A 208 0.33 -22.83 -5.96
CA THR A 208 0.16 -23.84 -7.02
C THR A 208 0.21 -23.25 -8.43
N LYS A 209 -0.24 -22.03 -8.61
CA LYS A 209 -0.23 -21.31 -9.89
C LYS A 209 1.19 -20.93 -10.33
N PHE A 210 2.05 -20.54 -9.39
CA PHE A 210 3.38 -20.04 -9.68
C PHE A 210 4.50 -21.07 -9.48
N THR A 211 4.17 -22.29 -9.00
CA THR A 211 5.08 -23.41 -8.83
C THR A 211 4.66 -24.55 -9.76
N LYS A 212 5.37 -24.74 -10.87
CA LYS A 212 5.06 -25.82 -11.84
C LYS A 212 5.51 -27.19 -11.34
N GLU A 213 6.69 -27.25 -10.75
CA GLU A 213 7.35 -28.43 -10.20
C GLU A 213 8.05 -28.05 -8.90
N GLY A 214 8.32 -29.01 -8.02
CA GLY A 214 8.96 -28.78 -6.72
C GLY A 214 8.00 -28.99 -5.56
N SER A 215 7.99 -28.10 -4.57
CA SER A 215 7.21 -28.28 -3.34
C SER A 215 6.49 -27.01 -2.91
N ILE A 216 5.33 -27.22 -2.27
CA ILE A 216 4.53 -26.21 -1.59
C ILE A 216 4.23 -26.75 -0.20
N ILE A 217 4.67 -26.03 0.82
CA ILE A 217 4.59 -26.47 2.21
C ILE A 217 3.78 -25.48 3.02
N LEU A 218 2.65 -25.91 3.57
CA LEU A 218 1.95 -25.19 4.62
C LEU A 218 2.52 -25.64 5.96
N ARG A 219 3.01 -24.69 6.78
CA ARG A 219 3.51 -24.98 8.12
C ARG A 219 2.72 -24.20 9.16
N LEU A 220 2.43 -24.86 10.30
CA LEU A 220 1.80 -24.27 11.46
C LEU A 220 2.71 -24.45 12.68
N GLU A 221 3.04 -23.34 13.31
CA GLU A 221 3.90 -23.29 14.50
C GLU A 221 3.29 -22.29 15.51
N GLN A 222 3.76 -22.36 16.75
CA GLN A 222 3.53 -21.30 17.72
C GLN A 222 4.80 -20.46 17.81
N ASN A 223 4.69 -19.15 17.59
CA ASN A 223 5.84 -18.25 17.64
C ASN A 223 6.22 -17.88 19.09
N GLU A 224 7.34 -17.17 19.26
CA GLU A 224 7.86 -16.74 20.57
C GLU A 224 6.90 -15.79 21.32
N GLU A 225 6.04 -15.07 20.59
CA GLU A 225 5.02 -14.18 21.15
C GLU A 225 3.75 -14.93 21.59
N GLY A 226 3.72 -16.26 21.41
CA GLY A 226 2.58 -17.10 21.77
C GLY A 226 1.41 -17.01 20.79
N MET A 227 1.64 -16.56 19.55
CA MET A 227 0.65 -16.55 18.48
C MET A 227 0.77 -17.82 17.61
N ALA A 228 -0.33 -18.24 16.99
CA ALA A 228 -0.27 -19.17 15.87
C ALA A 228 0.42 -18.51 14.69
N GLN A 229 1.43 -19.13 14.12
CA GLN A 229 2.12 -18.68 12.93
C GLN A 229 1.92 -19.68 11.80
N PHE A 230 1.34 -19.22 10.73
CA PHE A 230 1.13 -19.98 9.50
C PHE A 230 2.15 -19.51 8.47
N SER A 231 2.81 -20.44 7.79
CA SER A 231 3.67 -20.10 6.65
C SER A 231 3.37 -21.00 5.46
N VAL A 232 3.26 -20.39 4.28
CA VAL A 232 3.16 -21.09 3.00
C VAL A 232 4.45 -20.82 2.25
N THR A 233 5.24 -21.85 2.05
CA THR A 233 6.52 -21.81 1.35
C THR A 233 6.39 -22.55 0.03
N ASP A 234 6.75 -21.90 -1.08
CA ASP A 234 6.77 -22.49 -2.42
C ASP A 234 8.18 -22.39 -3.04
N THR A 235 8.47 -23.28 -3.98
CA THR A 235 9.70 -23.28 -4.77
C THR A 235 9.48 -22.72 -6.18
N GLY A 236 8.55 -21.81 -6.34
CA GLY A 236 8.16 -21.22 -7.61
C GLY A 236 9.09 -20.09 -8.10
N CYS A 237 8.55 -19.21 -8.94
CA CYS A 237 9.33 -18.13 -9.54
C CYS A 237 9.72 -17.01 -8.55
N GLY A 238 9.17 -17.01 -7.35
CA GLY A 238 9.42 -15.97 -6.34
C GLY A 238 8.79 -14.61 -6.67
N ILE A 239 9.00 -13.64 -5.78
CA ILE A 239 8.50 -12.27 -5.92
C ILE A 239 9.67 -11.29 -5.76
N PRO A 240 9.94 -10.42 -6.76
CA PRO A 240 11.00 -9.43 -6.70
C PRO A 240 10.89 -8.55 -5.45
N LEU A 241 12.01 -8.26 -4.78
CA LEU A 241 12.06 -7.48 -3.53
C LEU A 241 11.35 -6.13 -3.63
N GLU A 242 11.50 -5.45 -4.77
CA GLU A 242 10.84 -4.16 -5.06
C GLU A 242 9.31 -4.25 -5.16
N LYS A 243 8.77 -5.44 -5.44
CA LYS A 243 7.32 -5.69 -5.50
C LYS A 243 6.72 -6.15 -4.18
N GLN A 244 7.50 -6.80 -3.32
CA GLN A 244 7.02 -7.35 -2.05
C GLN A 244 6.25 -6.35 -1.17
N PRO A 245 6.64 -5.07 -1.03
CA PRO A 245 5.89 -4.11 -0.22
C PRO A 245 4.52 -3.75 -0.80
N THR A 246 4.28 -4.00 -2.09
CA THR A 246 3.08 -3.55 -2.81
C THR A 246 2.10 -4.66 -3.17
N ILE A 247 2.49 -5.94 -3.06
CA ILE A 247 1.64 -7.06 -3.49
C ILE A 247 0.35 -7.23 -2.69
N PHE A 248 0.28 -6.68 -1.48
CA PHE A 248 -0.93 -6.65 -0.66
C PHE A 248 -1.84 -5.44 -0.99
N ASN A 249 -1.37 -4.50 -1.83
CA ASN A 249 -2.20 -3.40 -2.28
C ASN A 249 -3.29 -3.93 -3.22
N ARG A 250 -4.47 -3.31 -3.15
CA ARG A 250 -5.59 -3.66 -4.03
C ARG A 250 -5.22 -3.45 -5.49
N PHE A 251 -5.58 -4.42 -6.34
CA PHE A 251 -5.37 -4.39 -7.79
C PHE A 251 -3.89 -4.46 -8.24
N GLU A 252 -2.96 -4.69 -7.31
CA GLU A 252 -1.55 -4.83 -7.64
C GLU A 252 -1.26 -6.25 -8.13
N ARG A 253 -0.38 -6.36 -9.12
CA ARG A 253 0.06 -7.63 -9.73
C ARG A 253 1.57 -7.59 -9.94
N VAL A 254 2.24 -8.71 -9.73
CA VAL A 254 3.70 -8.81 -9.96
C VAL A 254 4.01 -8.65 -11.46
N ASP A 255 3.16 -9.25 -12.32
CA ASP A 255 3.25 -9.14 -13.78
C ASP A 255 1.86 -8.83 -14.35
N GLU A 256 1.74 -7.81 -15.21
CA GLU A 256 0.50 -7.43 -15.90
C GLU A 256 -0.08 -8.57 -16.77
N LYS A 257 0.77 -9.49 -17.23
CA LYS A 257 0.37 -10.65 -18.03
C LYS A 257 -0.06 -11.87 -17.21
N SER A 258 0.18 -11.87 -15.87
CA SER A 258 -0.23 -13.00 -15.03
C SER A 258 -1.76 -13.02 -14.89
N GLN A 259 -2.38 -14.19 -14.94
CA GLN A 259 -3.82 -14.35 -14.71
C GLN A 259 -4.16 -14.04 -13.25
N GLY A 260 -5.31 -13.36 -12.99
CA GLY A 260 -5.83 -13.10 -11.66
C GLY A 260 -6.30 -11.66 -11.45
N THR A 261 -7.15 -11.48 -10.48
CA THR A 261 -7.84 -10.21 -10.18
C THR A 261 -6.96 -9.17 -9.50
N GLY A 262 -5.84 -9.58 -8.88
CA GLY A 262 -5.00 -8.70 -8.05
C GLY A 262 -5.65 -8.32 -6.70
N ILE A 263 -6.62 -9.11 -6.23
CA ILE A 263 -7.43 -8.80 -5.05
C ILE A 263 -7.15 -9.78 -3.92
N GLY A 264 -6.90 -11.04 -4.24
CA GLY A 264 -6.82 -12.12 -3.26
C GLY A 264 -5.90 -11.79 -2.08
N LEU A 265 -4.70 -11.26 -2.34
CA LEU A 265 -3.75 -10.92 -1.26
C LEU A 265 -4.21 -9.71 -0.43
N SER A 266 -4.88 -8.73 -1.02
CA SER A 266 -5.43 -7.60 -0.26
C SER A 266 -6.60 -8.01 0.63
N ILE A 267 -7.40 -9.00 0.19
CA ILE A 267 -8.42 -9.63 1.03
C ILE A 267 -7.76 -10.41 2.17
N CYS A 268 -6.68 -11.17 1.89
CA CYS A 268 -5.93 -11.88 2.93
C CYS A 268 -5.43 -10.92 4.01
N GLN A 269 -4.80 -9.81 3.62
CA GLN A 269 -4.32 -8.81 4.56
C GLN A 269 -5.46 -8.25 5.41
N PHE A 270 -6.56 -7.85 4.80
CA PHE A 270 -7.71 -7.33 5.54
C PHE A 270 -8.28 -8.35 6.53
N ILE A 271 -8.45 -9.62 6.11
CA ILE A 271 -8.98 -10.66 7.00
C ILE A 271 -8.03 -10.87 8.20
N ILE A 272 -6.73 -10.98 7.95
CA ILE A 272 -5.74 -11.20 9.01
C ILE A 272 -5.68 -10.00 9.96
N ASP A 273 -5.71 -8.76 9.43
CA ASP A 273 -5.77 -7.53 10.25
C ASP A 273 -7.02 -7.52 11.15
N GLN A 274 -8.19 -7.93 10.63
CA GLN A 274 -9.43 -8.01 11.42
C GLN A 274 -9.42 -9.13 12.47
N LEU A 275 -8.68 -10.21 12.21
CA LEU A 275 -8.47 -11.30 13.16
C LEU A 275 -7.35 -10.98 14.19
N GLY A 276 -6.72 -9.80 14.11
CA GLY A 276 -5.71 -9.33 15.05
C GLY A 276 -4.31 -9.89 14.80
N GLY A 277 -4.04 -10.38 13.59
CA GLY A 277 -2.73 -10.86 13.14
C GLY A 277 -2.03 -9.89 12.19
N ASN A 278 -0.89 -10.33 11.65
CA ASN A 278 -0.12 -9.66 10.61
C ASN A 278 0.19 -10.64 9.49
N ILE A 279 0.29 -10.16 8.23
CA ILE A 279 0.71 -10.96 7.08
C ILE A 279 1.84 -10.26 6.33
N TRP A 280 2.85 -11.03 5.91
CA TRP A 280 3.99 -10.52 5.14
C TRP A 280 4.63 -11.62 4.28
N ILE A 281 5.60 -11.23 3.45
CA ILE A 281 6.51 -12.14 2.75
C ILE A 281 7.86 -12.12 3.47
N ASP A 282 8.47 -13.29 3.56
CA ASP A 282 9.84 -13.43 4.05
C ASP A 282 10.85 -12.95 2.98
N PRO A 283 11.52 -11.80 3.17
CA PRO A 283 12.45 -11.26 2.18
C PRO A 283 13.76 -12.05 2.11
N GLU A 284 14.07 -12.88 3.12
CA GLU A 284 15.29 -13.69 3.16
C GLU A 284 15.14 -15.02 2.40
N TYR A 285 13.90 -15.44 2.10
CA TYR A 285 13.65 -16.64 1.35
C TYR A 285 13.75 -16.40 -0.15
N THR A 286 14.74 -16.98 -0.81
CA THR A 286 15.09 -16.69 -2.22
C THR A 286 14.81 -17.83 -3.20
N ASN A 287 14.41 -19.02 -2.72
CA ASN A 287 14.16 -20.20 -3.57
C ASN A 287 12.69 -20.30 -4.02
N GLY A 288 11.98 -19.20 -4.10
CA GLY A 288 10.55 -19.10 -4.38
C GLY A 288 9.93 -18.01 -3.55
N SER A 289 8.72 -18.25 -3.00
CA SER A 289 8.08 -17.30 -2.07
C SER A 289 7.76 -17.97 -0.74
N ARG A 290 7.83 -17.20 0.34
CA ARG A 290 7.34 -17.60 1.65
C ARG A 290 6.41 -16.54 2.20
N PHE A 291 5.12 -16.85 2.22
CA PHE A 291 4.11 -16.02 2.88
C PHE A 291 3.97 -16.46 4.33
N ILE A 292 3.99 -15.51 5.24
CA ILE A 292 3.86 -15.77 6.67
C ILE A 292 2.73 -14.89 7.20
N PHE A 293 1.89 -15.46 8.07
CA PHE A 293 0.95 -14.65 8.83
C PHE A 293 0.80 -15.20 10.25
N THR A 294 0.45 -14.30 11.18
CA THR A 294 0.17 -14.62 12.57
C THR A 294 -1.32 -14.54 12.86
N HIS A 295 -1.76 -15.27 13.87
CA HIS A 295 -3.13 -15.25 14.37
C HIS A 295 -3.09 -15.38 15.90
N PRO A 296 -3.82 -14.54 16.64
CA PRO A 296 -3.92 -14.68 18.09
C PRO A 296 -4.48 -16.04 18.48
N LEU A 297 -3.91 -16.64 19.53
CA LEU A 297 -4.53 -17.80 20.17
C LEU A 297 -5.82 -17.37 20.87
N LYS A 298 -6.66 -18.34 21.23
CA LYS A 298 -7.82 -18.10 22.11
C LYS A 298 -7.33 -17.39 23.38
N GLN A 299 -7.89 -16.22 23.64
CA GLN A 299 -7.62 -15.53 24.91
C GLN A 299 -8.14 -16.40 26.05
N ALA A 300 -7.23 -16.88 26.91
CA ALA A 300 -7.60 -17.59 28.12
C ALA A 300 -8.43 -16.63 28.99
N GLY A 301 -9.77 -16.78 28.98
CA GLY A 301 -10.67 -16.27 29.99
C GLY A 301 -10.85 -14.74 30.05
N LYS A 302 -11.78 -14.20 29.22
CA LYS A 302 -12.76 -13.28 29.77
C LYS A 302 -14.07 -14.08 29.92
N ALA A 303 -14.19 -14.73 31.09
CA ALA A 303 -15.46 -15.26 31.55
C ALA A 303 -16.35 -14.09 32.04
#